data_9fd6dad0a153715e81dc3de3ef522f38
#
_entry.id   9fd6dad0a153715e81dc3de3ef522f38
#
_cell.length_a   1.000
_cell.length_b   1.000
_cell.length_c   1.000
_cell.angle_alpha   90.00
_cell.angle_beta   90.00
_cell.angle_gamma   90.00
#
_symmetry.space_group_name_H-M   'P 1'
#
loop_
_entity.id
_entity.type
_entity.pdbx_description
1 polymer ?
#
loop_
_entity_poly.entity_id
_entity_poly.type
_entity_poly.pdbx_seq_one_letter_code
_entity_poly.pdbx_strand_id
1 'polypeptide(L)'
;MRKITFNTIYDVLRFAISEEQSAIRYYTQQAQSTTNYETRTLWEQLATDEIRHKAILSNVLEQHLLHNKDINMVINIDPVDVYNSEEESDLNAVICEAIRAEEQACKMYNDLANITEDETIKRVLRTIASEEKAHRDSLINDLNTHK
;
A
#
# COMPACT_ATOMS: atom_id res chain seq x y z
N MET A 1 12.58 13.56 -0.86
CA MET A 1 12.27 12.43 0.03
C MET A 1 11.69 12.93 1.33
N ARG A 2 10.42 12.64 1.57
CA ARG A 2 9.82 12.96 2.88
C ARG A 2 10.24 11.89 3.87
N LYS A 3 10.56 12.33 5.09
CA LYS A 3 10.77 11.43 6.21
C LYS A 3 9.64 11.67 7.20
N ILE A 4 9.05 10.59 7.67
CA ILE A 4 7.93 10.66 8.59
C ILE A 4 8.36 10.11 9.94
N THR A 5 8.05 10.85 10.99
CA THR A 5 8.33 10.46 12.36
C THR A 5 7.04 9.98 13.01
N PHE A 6 7.10 8.81 13.63
CA PHE A 6 5.99 8.26 14.38
C PHE A 6 6.34 8.20 15.86
N ASN A 7 5.40 8.57 16.69
CA ASN A 7 5.58 8.56 18.15
C ASN A 7 4.96 7.32 18.80
N THR A 8 3.95 6.73 18.16
CA THR A 8 3.23 5.58 18.71
C THR A 8 2.92 4.57 17.60
N ILE A 9 2.60 3.36 18.01
CA ILE A 9 2.12 2.34 17.07
C ILE A 9 0.80 2.77 16.40
N TYR A 10 0.00 3.56 17.08
CA TYR A 10 -1.24 4.11 16.50
C TYR A 10 -0.94 5.00 15.29
N ASP A 11 0.09 5.83 15.41
CA ASP A 11 0.53 6.70 14.30
C ASP A 11 0.96 5.87 13.09
N VAL A 12 1.70 4.78 13.33
CA VAL A 12 2.14 3.85 12.28
C VAL A 12 0.94 3.23 11.58
N LEU A 13 -0.02 2.71 12.36
CA LEU A 13 -1.20 2.06 11.80
C LEU A 13 -2.09 3.05 11.05
N ARG A 14 -2.30 4.25 11.59
CA ARG A 14 -3.07 5.30 10.92
C ARG A 14 -2.43 5.72 9.60
N PHE A 15 -1.11 5.83 9.60
CA PHE A 15 -0.37 6.14 8.39
C PHE A 15 -0.57 5.05 7.33
N ALA A 16 -0.41 3.78 7.71
CA ALA A 16 -0.61 2.65 6.81
C ALA A 16 -2.04 2.63 6.24
N ILE A 17 -3.05 2.86 7.09
CA ILE A 17 -4.45 2.95 6.67
C ILE A 17 -4.65 4.08 5.64
N SER A 18 -4.02 5.22 5.88
CA SER A 18 -4.07 6.37 4.96
C SER A 18 -3.44 6.02 3.60
N GLU A 19 -2.34 5.30 3.59
CA GLU A 19 -1.68 4.85 2.36
C GLU A 19 -2.56 3.86 1.60
N GLU A 20 -3.22 2.94 2.30
CA GLU A 20 -4.18 2.02 1.68
C GLU A 20 -5.35 2.78 1.04
N GLN A 21 -5.86 3.79 1.72
CA GLN A 21 -6.94 4.60 1.18
C GLN A 21 -6.52 5.32 -0.10
N SER A 22 -5.29 5.82 -0.15
CA SER A 22 -4.73 6.45 -1.35
C SER A 22 -4.62 5.44 -2.50
N ALA A 23 -4.18 4.23 -2.21
CA ALA A 23 -4.09 3.16 -3.21
C ALA A 23 -5.46 2.76 -3.74
N ILE A 24 -6.45 2.63 -2.86
CA ILE A 24 -7.83 2.31 -3.24
C ILE A 24 -8.35 3.34 -4.24
N ARG A 25 -8.18 4.63 -3.94
CA ARG A 25 -8.62 5.70 -4.85
C ARG A 25 -7.89 5.63 -6.18
N TYR A 26 -6.59 5.43 -6.15
CA TYR A 26 -5.76 5.35 -7.35
C TYR A 26 -6.23 4.21 -8.25
N TYR A 27 -6.36 3.00 -7.72
CA TYR A 27 -6.77 1.84 -8.53
C TYR A 27 -8.21 1.93 -8.99
N THR A 28 -9.10 2.49 -8.18
CA THR A 28 -10.49 2.71 -8.57
C THR A 28 -10.57 3.68 -9.75
N GLN A 29 -9.79 4.77 -9.73
CA GLN A 29 -9.72 5.72 -10.83
C GLN A 29 -9.18 5.07 -12.10
N GLN A 30 -8.14 4.26 -11.99
CA GLN A 30 -7.58 3.57 -13.14
C GLN A 30 -8.59 2.59 -13.75
N ALA A 31 -9.33 1.87 -12.91
CA ALA A 31 -10.37 0.96 -13.37
C ALA A 31 -11.47 1.69 -14.16
N GLN A 32 -11.83 2.89 -13.71
CA GLN A 32 -12.86 3.71 -14.37
C GLN A 32 -12.36 4.31 -15.68
N SER A 33 -11.06 4.57 -15.79
CA SER A 33 -10.48 5.30 -16.91
C SER A 33 -10.05 4.39 -18.07
N THR A 34 -9.74 3.13 -17.80
CA THR A 34 -9.24 2.22 -18.85
C THR A 34 -10.37 1.62 -19.68
N THR A 35 -10.11 1.48 -20.98
CA THR A 35 -11.02 0.78 -21.90
C THR A 35 -10.62 -0.68 -22.10
N ASN A 36 -9.42 -1.07 -21.64
CA ASN A 36 -8.94 -2.44 -21.73
C ASN A 36 -9.58 -3.27 -20.60
N TYR A 37 -10.35 -4.28 -20.99
CA TYR A 37 -11.10 -5.11 -20.04
C TYR A 37 -10.19 -5.88 -19.07
N GLU A 38 -9.13 -6.48 -19.58
CA GLU A 38 -8.21 -7.27 -18.75
C GLU A 38 -7.50 -6.39 -17.73
N THR A 39 -7.02 -5.23 -18.15
CA THR A 39 -6.38 -4.25 -17.29
C THR A 39 -7.37 -3.69 -16.26
N ARG A 40 -8.62 -3.44 -16.67
CA ARG A 40 -9.67 -3.00 -15.74
C ARG A 40 -9.88 -4.02 -14.63
N THR A 41 -9.97 -5.30 -15.00
CA THR A 41 -10.15 -6.39 -14.05
C THR A 41 -8.98 -6.42 -13.04
N LEU A 42 -7.75 -6.21 -13.52
CA LEU A 42 -6.58 -6.13 -12.66
C LEU A 42 -6.68 -4.96 -11.68
N TRP A 43 -7.03 -3.75 -12.16
CA TRP A 43 -7.20 -2.58 -11.28
C TRP A 43 -8.27 -2.82 -10.22
N GLU A 44 -9.39 -3.42 -10.60
CA GLU A 44 -10.46 -3.76 -9.65
C GLU A 44 -10.00 -4.77 -8.61
N GLN A 45 -9.23 -5.77 -9.02
CA GLN A 45 -8.66 -6.77 -8.12
C GLN A 45 -7.70 -6.12 -7.11
N LEU A 46 -6.81 -5.26 -7.59
CA LEU A 46 -5.87 -4.54 -6.75
C LEU A 46 -6.62 -3.66 -5.74
N ALA A 47 -7.63 -2.92 -6.20
CA ALA A 47 -8.44 -2.08 -5.30
C ALA A 47 -9.12 -2.93 -4.22
N THR A 48 -9.65 -4.10 -4.58
CA THR A 48 -10.30 -5.01 -3.63
C THR A 48 -9.31 -5.50 -2.57
N ASP A 49 -8.10 -5.86 -2.97
CA ASP A 49 -7.06 -6.29 -2.04
C ASP A 49 -6.65 -5.17 -1.09
N GLU A 50 -6.53 -3.94 -1.60
CA GLU A 50 -6.19 -2.78 -0.76
C GLU A 50 -7.32 -2.46 0.25
N ILE A 51 -8.58 -2.65 -0.14
CA ILE A 51 -9.72 -2.52 0.78
C ILE A 51 -9.60 -3.54 1.91
N ARG A 52 -9.22 -4.75 1.60
CA ARG A 52 -9.01 -5.81 2.59
C ARG A 52 -7.84 -5.47 3.52
N HIS A 53 -6.72 -4.97 2.99
CA HIS A 53 -5.59 -4.51 3.79
C HIS A 53 -6.01 -3.40 4.76
N LYS A 54 -6.77 -2.42 4.28
CA LYS A 54 -7.28 -1.33 5.11
C LYS A 54 -8.14 -1.86 6.26
N ALA A 55 -9.02 -2.83 5.97
CA ALA A 55 -9.87 -3.43 6.99
C ALA A 55 -9.06 -4.17 8.06
N ILE A 56 -8.04 -4.93 7.65
CA ILE A 56 -7.15 -5.65 8.56
C ILE A 56 -6.41 -4.66 9.47
N LEU A 57 -5.82 -3.61 8.89
CA LEU A 57 -5.09 -2.59 9.64
C LEU A 57 -5.99 -1.84 10.60
N SER A 58 -7.22 -1.51 10.17
CA SER A 58 -8.20 -0.82 11.01
C SER A 58 -8.60 -1.67 12.22
N ASN A 59 -8.77 -2.98 12.00
CA ASN A 59 -9.09 -3.91 13.08
C ASN A 59 -7.93 -4.02 14.09
N VAL A 60 -6.70 -4.10 13.60
CA VAL A 60 -5.50 -4.15 14.45
C VAL A 60 -5.40 -2.86 15.28
N LEU A 61 -5.63 -1.69 14.66
CA LEU A 61 -5.61 -0.41 15.34
C LEU A 61 -6.66 -0.38 16.46
N GLU A 62 -7.89 -0.79 16.16
CA GLU A 62 -8.98 -0.82 17.14
C GLU A 62 -8.63 -1.67 18.33
N GLN A 63 -8.08 -2.86 18.11
CA GLN A 63 -7.66 -3.76 19.20
C GLN A 63 -6.52 -3.16 20.01
N HIS A 64 -5.59 -2.47 19.38
CA HIS A 64 -4.47 -1.82 20.06
C HIS A 64 -4.91 -0.67 20.94
N LEU A 65 -5.92 0.09 20.53
CA LEU A 65 -6.47 1.18 21.34
C LEU A 65 -7.01 0.69 22.70
N LEU A 66 -7.45 -0.56 22.76
CA LEU A 66 -7.93 -1.17 24.01
C LEU A 66 -6.79 -1.50 24.97
N HIS A 67 -5.57 -1.65 24.50
CA HIS A 67 -4.42 -2.06 25.32
C HIS A 67 -3.45 -0.91 25.63
N ASN A 68 -3.63 0.25 25.02
CA ASN A 68 -2.96 1.52 25.32
C ASN A 68 -1.45 1.41 25.47
N LYS A 69 -0.77 0.79 24.50
CA LYS A 69 0.68 0.68 24.47
C LYS A 69 1.28 1.76 23.60
N ASP A 70 1.94 2.74 24.23
CA ASP A 70 2.69 3.76 23.52
C ASP A 70 4.11 3.26 23.28
N ILE A 71 4.56 3.33 22.04
CA ILE A 71 5.94 3.05 21.67
C ILE A 71 6.48 4.30 21.03
N ASN A 72 7.53 4.86 21.64
CA ASN A 72 8.22 6.01 21.06
C ASN A 72 9.10 5.52 19.91
N MET A 73 8.82 6.02 18.72
CA MET A 73 9.50 5.59 17.50
C MET A 73 9.92 6.80 16.70
N VAL A 74 11.15 6.77 16.19
CA VAL A 74 11.61 7.71 15.18
C VAL A 74 11.93 6.88 13.95
N ILE A 75 11.12 7.06 12.90
CA ILE A 75 11.25 6.29 11.67
C ILE A 75 11.43 7.23 10.50
N ASN A 76 12.38 6.88 9.66
CA ASN A 76 12.58 7.53 8.39
C ASN A 76 11.99 6.63 7.31
N ILE A 77 10.76 6.92 6.90
CA ILE A 77 10.06 6.16 5.86
C ILE A 77 9.81 7.08 4.68
N ASP A 78 10.03 6.53 3.50
CA ASP A 78 9.65 7.16 2.24
C ASP A 78 8.21 6.78 1.95
N PRO A 79 7.27 7.74 1.98
CA PRO A 79 5.88 7.45 1.60
C PRO A 79 5.81 7.13 0.10
N VAL A 80 4.71 6.50 -0.30
CA VAL A 80 4.46 6.22 -1.71
C VAL A 80 4.10 7.53 -2.41
N ASP A 81 4.91 7.94 -3.37
CA ASP A 81 4.75 9.22 -4.08
C ASP A 81 3.78 9.14 -5.25
N VAL A 82 3.61 7.96 -5.82
CA VAL A 82 2.87 7.76 -7.07
C VAL A 82 1.40 8.18 -6.96
N TYR A 83 0.79 7.98 -5.78
CA TYR A 83 -0.62 8.30 -5.58
C TYR A 83 -0.92 9.80 -5.66
N ASN A 84 0.11 10.62 -5.60
CA ASN A 84 0.01 12.09 -5.66
C ASN A 84 0.50 12.65 -6.99
N SER A 85 0.82 11.79 -7.96
CA SER A 85 1.28 12.22 -9.27
C SER A 85 0.12 12.69 -10.14
N GLU A 86 0.44 13.49 -11.16
CA GLU A 86 -0.56 13.96 -12.14
C GLU A 86 -1.10 12.79 -12.94
N GLU A 87 -2.32 12.97 -13.45
CA GLU A 87 -2.99 11.95 -14.25
C GLU A 87 -2.18 11.66 -15.51
N GLU A 88 -1.89 10.37 -15.73
CA GLU A 88 -1.18 9.89 -16.90
C GLU A 88 -2.16 9.16 -17.83
N SER A 89 -2.13 9.47 -19.12
CA SER A 89 -3.04 8.87 -20.10
C SER A 89 -2.47 7.64 -20.81
N ASP A 90 -1.14 7.45 -20.78
CA ASP A 90 -0.50 6.29 -21.40
C ASP A 90 -0.62 5.08 -20.50
N LEU A 91 -1.28 4.03 -20.98
CA LEU A 91 -1.51 2.79 -20.22
C LEU A 91 -0.21 2.17 -19.71
N ASN A 92 0.82 2.10 -20.57
CA ASN A 92 2.10 1.51 -20.16
C ASN A 92 2.79 2.36 -19.07
N ALA A 93 2.72 3.68 -19.18
CA ALA A 93 3.26 4.59 -18.18
C ALA A 93 2.52 4.45 -16.85
N VAL A 94 1.20 4.33 -16.89
CA VAL A 94 0.37 4.13 -15.69
C VAL A 94 0.72 2.81 -14.99
N ILE A 95 0.87 1.73 -15.76
CA ILE A 95 1.25 0.43 -15.19
C ILE A 95 2.64 0.51 -14.57
N CYS A 96 3.59 1.17 -15.22
CA CYS A 96 4.94 1.36 -14.67
C CYS A 96 4.92 2.16 -13.36
N GLU A 97 4.08 3.19 -13.27
CA GLU A 97 3.91 3.94 -12.02
C GLU A 97 3.32 3.06 -10.92
N ALA A 98 2.34 2.23 -11.25
CA ALA A 98 1.74 1.31 -10.30
C ALA A 98 2.74 0.28 -9.80
N ILE A 99 3.59 -0.25 -10.67
CA ILE A 99 4.69 -1.17 -10.30
C ILE A 99 5.59 -0.49 -9.26
N ARG A 100 5.98 0.75 -9.53
CA ARG A 100 6.82 1.52 -8.60
C ARG A 100 6.10 1.74 -7.27
N ALA A 101 4.80 2.05 -7.31
CA ALA A 101 4.00 2.23 -6.10
C ALA A 101 3.97 0.96 -5.24
N GLU A 102 3.81 -0.20 -5.88
CA GLU A 102 3.79 -1.48 -5.17
C GLU A 102 5.16 -1.82 -4.57
N GLU A 103 6.25 -1.50 -5.27
CA GLU A 103 7.61 -1.69 -4.75
C GLU A 103 7.84 -0.79 -3.52
N GLN A 104 7.41 0.47 -3.59
CA GLN A 104 7.52 1.40 -2.47
C GLN A 104 6.66 0.94 -1.29
N ALA A 105 5.44 0.47 -1.54
CA ALA A 105 4.55 -0.04 -0.51
C ALA A 105 5.15 -1.28 0.18
N CYS A 106 5.68 -2.22 -0.60
CA CYS A 106 6.35 -3.41 -0.08
C CYS A 106 7.50 -3.02 0.87
N LYS A 107 8.35 -2.09 0.43
CA LYS A 107 9.46 -1.58 1.24
C LYS A 107 8.94 -0.92 2.52
N MET A 108 7.94 -0.06 2.40
CA MET A 108 7.35 0.64 3.54
C MET A 108 6.83 -0.33 4.60
N TYR A 109 6.06 -1.34 4.20
CA TYR A 109 5.52 -2.31 5.14
C TYR A 109 6.60 -3.16 5.79
N ASN A 110 7.65 -3.53 5.06
CA ASN A 110 8.79 -4.24 5.64
C ASN A 110 9.54 -3.36 6.64
N ASP A 111 9.74 -2.09 6.34
CA ASP A 111 10.39 -1.13 7.25
C ASP A 111 9.54 -0.95 8.52
N LEU A 112 8.22 -0.81 8.38
CA LEU A 112 7.31 -0.73 9.52
C LEU A 112 7.34 -2.00 10.38
N ALA A 113 7.40 -3.17 9.73
CA ALA A 113 7.50 -4.44 10.44
C ALA A 113 8.78 -4.54 11.26
N ASN A 114 9.90 -4.08 10.68
CA ASN A 114 11.21 -4.16 11.34
C ASN A 114 11.29 -3.35 12.63
N ILE A 115 10.54 -2.28 12.73
CA ILE A 115 10.55 -1.40 13.92
C ILE A 115 9.44 -1.72 14.91
N THR A 116 8.49 -2.54 14.52
CA THR A 116 7.35 -2.92 15.36
C THR A 116 7.77 -4.06 16.28
N GLU A 117 7.59 -3.88 17.58
CA GLU A 117 7.94 -4.91 18.57
C GLU A 117 6.85 -5.94 18.78
N ASP A 118 5.60 -5.59 18.50
CA ASP A 118 4.46 -6.51 18.63
C ASP A 118 4.51 -7.55 17.51
N GLU A 119 4.62 -8.82 17.88
CA GLU A 119 4.77 -9.91 16.90
C GLU A 119 3.53 -10.10 16.02
N THR A 120 2.36 -9.85 16.55
CA THR A 120 1.10 -9.95 15.77
C THR A 120 1.05 -8.89 14.70
N ILE A 121 1.37 -7.64 15.05
CA ILE A 121 1.40 -6.52 14.10
C ILE A 121 2.51 -6.71 13.08
N LYS A 122 3.69 -7.14 13.54
CA LYS A 122 4.82 -7.43 12.64
C LYS A 122 4.43 -8.44 11.57
N ARG A 123 3.73 -9.50 11.96
CA ARG A 123 3.27 -10.53 11.04
C ARG A 123 2.26 -9.98 10.04
N VAL A 124 1.31 -9.17 10.49
CA VAL A 124 0.33 -8.52 9.61
C VAL A 124 1.03 -7.64 8.59
N LEU A 125 1.97 -6.79 9.03
CA LEU A 125 2.70 -5.89 8.13
C LEU A 125 3.54 -6.65 7.10
N ARG A 126 4.19 -7.73 7.49
CA ARG A 126 4.97 -8.58 6.58
C ARG A 126 4.08 -9.30 5.58
N THR A 127 2.91 -9.74 6.01
CA THR A 127 1.94 -10.39 5.11
C THR A 127 1.47 -9.39 4.05
N ILE A 128 1.15 -8.16 4.45
CA ILE A 128 0.76 -7.11 3.50
C ILE A 128 1.93 -6.81 2.55
N ALA A 129 3.15 -6.69 3.05
CA ALA A 129 4.33 -6.46 2.20
C ALA A 129 4.47 -7.55 1.12
N SER A 130 4.24 -8.80 1.50
CA SER A 130 4.30 -9.95 0.58
C SER A 130 3.20 -9.85 -0.50
N GLU A 131 2.00 -9.42 -0.12
CA GLU A 131 0.90 -9.25 -1.07
C GLU A 131 1.14 -8.06 -2.02
N GLU A 132 1.75 -6.97 -1.53
CA GLU A 132 2.13 -5.85 -2.39
C GLU A 132 3.18 -6.27 -3.43
N LYS A 133 4.09 -7.15 -3.04
CA LYS A 133 5.06 -7.74 -3.98
C LYS A 133 4.35 -8.58 -5.05
N ALA A 134 3.34 -9.36 -4.66
CA ALA A 134 2.55 -10.16 -5.60
C ALA A 134 1.77 -9.25 -6.56
N HIS A 135 1.25 -8.11 -6.09
CA HIS A 135 0.61 -7.09 -6.92
C HIS A 135 1.60 -6.56 -7.97
N ARG A 136 2.83 -6.26 -7.55
CA ARG A 136 3.88 -5.82 -8.49
C ARG A 136 4.10 -6.86 -9.58
N ASP A 137 4.20 -8.13 -9.21
CA ASP A 137 4.43 -9.20 -10.19
C ASP A 137 3.26 -9.33 -11.17
N SER A 138 2.02 -9.17 -10.69
CA SER A 138 0.82 -9.17 -11.54
C SER A 138 0.83 -8.00 -12.53
N LEU A 139 1.25 -6.82 -12.07
CA LEU A 139 1.36 -5.63 -12.93
C LEU A 139 2.45 -5.79 -13.99
N ILE A 140 3.60 -6.37 -13.62
CA ILE A 140 4.68 -6.65 -14.56
C ILE A 140 4.18 -7.62 -15.65
N ASN A 141 3.45 -8.64 -15.24
CA ASN A 141 2.86 -9.59 -16.18
C ASN A 141 1.88 -8.91 -17.15
N ASP A 142 1.01 -8.03 -16.62
CA ASP A 142 0.06 -7.28 -17.45
C ASP A 142 0.80 -6.35 -18.43
N LEU A 143 1.82 -5.65 -17.96
CA LEU A 143 2.65 -4.79 -18.81
C LEU A 143 3.25 -5.56 -19.99
N ASN A 144 3.72 -6.76 -19.75
CA ASN A 144 4.34 -7.60 -20.79
C ASN A 144 3.34 -8.05 -21.84
N THR A 145 2.05 -8.12 -21.51
CA THR A 145 1.01 -8.50 -22.51
C THR A 145 0.66 -7.34 -23.45
N HIS A 146 1.08 -6.11 -23.15
CA HIS A 146 0.82 -4.92 -23.96
C HIS A 146 2.00 -4.50 -24.83
N LYS A 147 3.06 -5.27 -24.85
CA LYS A 147 4.24 -5.00 -25.70
C LYS A 147 4.09 -5.56 -27.11
#